data_b205a45b3ad13b5a225c844c5ac3548e
#
_entry.id   b205a45b3ad13b5a225c844c5ac3548e
#
_cell.length_a   1.000
_cell.length_b   1.000
_cell.length_c   1.000
_cell.angle_alpha   90.00
_cell.angle_beta   90.00
_cell.angle_gamma   90.00
#
_symmetry.space_group_name_H-M   'P 1'
#
loop_
_entity.id
_entity.type
_entity.pdbx_description
1 polymer ?
#
loop_
_entity_poly.entity_id
_entity_poly.type
_entity_poly.pdbx_seq_one_letter_code
_entity_poly.pdbx_strand_id
1 'polypeptide(L)'
;MPDEGHRQTGRRPRADAERNRVRLLDTAKAIFAEKGAAASLEEIARAAGVGVGTLYRHFPTRDALIEAVYRNETSYLAEAAERLTATRSPTEALREWMLVFVDYMATKQGMSEALNGMADGPAGLYAASGAQIKQSMAMLCDRAVAAGQIHLGMEPLDMLRAVASVANISLGPDQRQSAMRLVDILVTGLEKSAHDDGRRSIAARAKGASCHQSRRSTP
;
A
#
# COMPACT_ATOMS: atom_id res chain seq x y z
N MET A 1 -43.17 -1.37 41.26
CA MET A 1 -42.39 -2.20 40.34
C MET A 1 -42.20 -1.43 39.06
N PRO A 2 -41.06 -0.76 38.81
CA PRO A 2 -40.79 -0.18 37.50
C PRO A 2 -40.05 -1.18 36.63
N ASP A 3 -40.50 -1.25 35.39
CA ASP A 3 -40.04 -2.05 34.29
C ASP A 3 -38.62 -1.62 33.83
N GLU A 4 -37.62 -2.49 34.05
CA GLU A 4 -36.27 -2.36 33.52
C GLU A 4 -36.10 -3.30 32.34
N GLY A 5 -36.45 -2.88 31.15
CA GLY A 5 -36.31 -3.77 29.99
C GLY A 5 -36.34 -3.12 28.62
N HIS A 6 -35.50 -2.08 28.32
CA HIS A 6 -35.35 -1.64 26.91
C HIS A 6 -34.09 -0.81 26.65
N ARG A 7 -32.91 -1.43 26.65
CA ARG A 7 -31.71 -0.77 26.07
C ARG A 7 -30.65 -1.77 25.59
N GLN A 8 -30.94 -2.58 24.56
CA GLN A 8 -29.88 -3.35 23.88
C GLN A 8 -30.10 -3.64 22.38
N THR A 9 -31.00 -2.95 21.69
CA THR A 9 -31.35 -3.29 20.28
C THR A 9 -30.59 -2.50 19.20
N GLY A 10 -29.81 -1.46 19.52
CA GLY A 10 -29.16 -0.59 18.51
C GLY A 10 -27.77 -1.03 18.05
N ARG A 11 -27.06 -1.89 18.76
CA ARG A 11 -25.67 -2.25 18.48
C ARG A 11 -25.52 -3.40 17.49
N ARG A 12 -26.42 -4.38 17.49
CA ARG A 12 -26.44 -5.53 16.57
C ARG A 12 -26.65 -5.12 15.10
N PRO A 13 -27.66 -4.30 14.72
CA PRO A 13 -27.89 -3.97 13.32
C PRO A 13 -26.74 -3.23 12.64
N ARG A 14 -26.03 -2.34 13.36
CA ARG A 14 -24.87 -1.62 12.81
C ARG A 14 -23.67 -2.55 12.57
N ALA A 15 -23.40 -3.46 13.48
CA ALA A 15 -22.32 -4.43 13.35
C ALA A 15 -22.60 -5.42 12.18
N ASP A 16 -23.86 -5.80 11.98
CA ASP A 16 -24.29 -6.65 10.85
C ASP A 16 -24.15 -5.90 9.52
N ALA A 17 -24.52 -4.62 9.48
CA ALA A 17 -24.38 -3.78 8.30
C ALA A 17 -22.89 -3.62 7.90
N GLU A 18 -22.01 -3.38 8.88
CA GLU A 18 -20.57 -3.28 8.62
C GLU A 18 -19.98 -4.61 8.14
N ARG A 19 -20.32 -5.72 8.76
CA ARG A 19 -19.91 -7.05 8.27
C ARG A 19 -20.38 -7.33 6.85
N ASN A 20 -21.60 -6.95 6.52
CA ASN A 20 -22.14 -7.08 5.15
C ASN A 20 -21.36 -6.20 4.18
N ARG A 21 -21.04 -4.97 4.58
CA ARG A 21 -20.24 -4.04 3.76
C ARG A 21 -18.86 -4.60 3.45
N VAL A 22 -18.13 -5.10 4.44
CA VAL A 22 -16.81 -5.72 4.26
C VAL A 22 -16.89 -6.91 3.32
N ARG A 23 -17.83 -7.85 3.55
CA ARG A 23 -18.02 -9.01 2.67
C ARG A 23 -18.33 -8.61 1.23
N LEU A 24 -19.15 -7.56 1.03
CA LEU A 24 -19.45 -7.05 -0.30
C LEU A 24 -18.20 -6.49 -0.99
N LEU A 25 -17.37 -5.74 -0.28
CA LEU A 25 -16.11 -5.19 -0.84
C LEU A 25 -15.13 -6.29 -1.22
N ASP A 26 -14.89 -7.28 -0.34
CA ASP A 26 -13.96 -8.38 -0.60
C ASP A 26 -14.44 -9.23 -1.79
N THR A 27 -15.74 -9.53 -1.83
CA THR A 27 -16.33 -10.32 -2.93
C THR A 27 -16.30 -9.54 -4.24
N ALA A 28 -16.64 -8.25 -4.21
CA ALA A 28 -16.61 -7.38 -5.39
C ALA A 28 -15.20 -7.26 -5.97
N LYS A 29 -14.18 -7.10 -5.11
CA LYS A 29 -12.77 -7.10 -5.50
C LYS A 29 -12.42 -8.35 -6.33
N ALA A 30 -12.75 -9.53 -5.81
CA ALA A 30 -12.44 -10.80 -6.48
C ALA A 30 -13.17 -10.94 -7.82
N ILE A 31 -14.48 -10.62 -7.86
CA ILE A 31 -15.28 -10.75 -9.08
C ILE A 31 -14.90 -9.70 -10.13
N PHE A 32 -14.58 -8.45 -9.74
CA PHE A 32 -14.06 -7.45 -10.67
C PHE A 32 -12.70 -7.85 -11.25
N ALA A 33 -11.82 -8.44 -10.44
CA ALA A 33 -10.53 -8.95 -10.92
C ALA A 33 -10.67 -10.11 -11.91
N GLU A 34 -11.69 -10.97 -11.75
CA GLU A 34 -11.95 -12.10 -12.63
C GLU A 34 -12.69 -11.71 -13.91
N LYS A 35 -13.72 -10.84 -13.79
CA LYS A 35 -14.70 -10.57 -14.87
C LYS A 35 -14.66 -9.15 -15.42
N GLY A 36 -13.88 -8.25 -14.81
CA GLY A 36 -13.77 -6.87 -15.25
C GLY A 36 -15.09 -6.15 -15.40
N ALA A 37 -15.35 -5.65 -16.61
CA ALA A 37 -16.60 -4.95 -16.95
C ALA A 37 -17.83 -5.86 -16.94
N ALA A 38 -17.69 -7.17 -17.13
CA ALA A 38 -18.80 -8.12 -17.19
C ALA A 38 -19.34 -8.53 -15.80
N ALA A 39 -18.69 -8.18 -14.70
CA ALA A 39 -19.14 -8.46 -13.34
C ALA A 39 -20.51 -7.82 -13.06
N SER A 40 -21.50 -8.56 -12.54
CA SER A 40 -22.81 -8.02 -12.18
C SER A 40 -22.97 -7.81 -10.67
N LEU A 41 -23.77 -6.79 -10.28
CA LEU A 41 -24.03 -6.50 -8.87
C LEU A 41 -24.84 -7.63 -8.21
N GLU A 42 -25.73 -8.28 -8.95
CA GLU A 42 -26.52 -9.43 -8.48
C GLU A 42 -25.64 -10.64 -8.19
N GLU A 43 -24.65 -10.88 -9.02
CA GLU A 43 -23.65 -11.93 -8.80
C GLU A 43 -22.80 -11.65 -7.56
N ILE A 44 -22.33 -10.41 -7.40
CA ILE A 44 -21.56 -9.98 -6.23
C ILE A 44 -22.40 -10.15 -4.95
N ALA A 45 -23.66 -9.70 -4.95
CA ALA A 45 -24.54 -9.86 -3.79
C ALA A 45 -24.75 -11.32 -3.41
N ARG A 46 -25.00 -12.19 -4.41
CA ARG A 46 -25.19 -13.63 -4.23
C ARG A 46 -23.92 -14.29 -3.67
N ALA A 47 -22.77 -14.01 -4.25
CA ALA A 47 -21.49 -14.58 -3.81
C ALA A 47 -21.09 -14.09 -2.39
N ALA A 48 -21.43 -12.85 -2.04
CA ALA A 48 -21.22 -12.31 -0.69
C ALA A 48 -22.23 -12.86 0.35
N GLY A 49 -23.25 -13.61 -0.07
CA GLY A 49 -24.33 -14.08 0.81
C GLY A 49 -25.19 -12.94 1.36
N VAL A 50 -25.40 -11.89 0.57
CA VAL A 50 -26.15 -10.67 0.94
C VAL A 50 -27.29 -10.48 -0.05
N GLY A 51 -28.45 -10.04 0.45
CA GLY A 51 -29.57 -9.71 -0.43
C GLY A 51 -29.24 -8.52 -1.35
N VAL A 52 -29.68 -8.58 -2.61
CA VAL A 52 -29.48 -7.52 -3.62
C VAL A 52 -29.95 -6.15 -3.12
N GLY A 53 -31.10 -6.08 -2.43
CA GLY A 53 -31.58 -4.84 -1.83
C GLY A 53 -30.68 -4.29 -0.72
N THR A 54 -29.91 -5.15 -0.04
CA THR A 54 -28.91 -4.72 0.94
C THR A 54 -27.67 -4.16 0.23
N LEU A 55 -27.23 -4.77 -0.87
CA LEU A 55 -26.15 -4.24 -1.69
C LEU A 55 -26.48 -2.82 -2.16
N TYR A 56 -27.65 -2.59 -2.76
CA TYR A 56 -28.05 -1.26 -3.25
C TYR A 56 -28.23 -0.21 -2.16
N ARG A 57 -28.53 -0.60 -0.91
CA ARG A 57 -28.49 0.33 0.23
C ARG A 57 -27.08 0.79 0.58
N HIS A 58 -26.08 -0.07 0.43
CA HIS A 58 -24.67 0.28 0.67
C HIS A 58 -24.03 0.98 -0.52
N PHE A 59 -24.36 0.53 -1.73
CA PHE A 59 -23.75 0.98 -2.97
C PHE A 59 -24.86 1.19 -4.02
N PRO A 60 -25.40 2.41 -4.12
CA PRO A 60 -26.56 2.70 -4.98
C PRO A 60 -26.31 2.46 -6.46
N THR A 61 -25.06 2.55 -6.90
CA THR A 61 -24.66 2.35 -8.30
C THR A 61 -23.47 1.39 -8.38
N ARG A 62 -23.22 0.85 -9.58
CA ARG A 62 -22.03 0.07 -9.88
C ARG A 62 -20.76 0.87 -9.61
N ASP A 63 -20.70 2.13 -10.05
CA ASP A 63 -19.56 3.02 -9.87
C ASP A 63 -19.30 3.28 -8.39
N ALA A 64 -20.33 3.45 -7.57
CA ALA A 64 -20.19 3.58 -6.12
C ALA A 64 -19.54 2.35 -5.47
N LEU A 65 -19.84 1.14 -5.97
CA LEU A 65 -19.18 -0.07 -5.48
C LEU A 65 -17.74 -0.17 -5.95
N ILE A 66 -17.45 0.13 -7.22
CA ILE A 66 -16.08 0.13 -7.77
C ILE A 66 -15.21 1.14 -7.01
N GLU A 67 -15.71 2.35 -6.82
CA GLU A 67 -15.04 3.40 -6.03
C GLU A 67 -14.77 2.94 -4.59
N ALA A 68 -15.75 2.34 -3.93
CA ALA A 68 -15.63 1.87 -2.57
C ALA A 68 -14.59 0.75 -2.43
N VAL A 69 -14.54 -0.21 -3.37
CA VAL A 69 -13.50 -1.25 -3.42
C VAL A 69 -12.12 -0.60 -3.58
N TYR A 70 -11.98 0.31 -4.55
CA TYR A 70 -10.69 0.96 -4.81
C TYR A 70 -10.20 1.78 -3.61
N ARG A 71 -11.09 2.56 -2.97
CA ARG A 71 -10.78 3.31 -1.75
C ARG A 71 -10.40 2.41 -0.57
N ASN A 72 -11.09 1.28 -0.41
CA ASN A 72 -10.78 0.29 0.61
C ASN A 72 -9.36 -0.26 0.46
N GLU A 73 -8.96 -0.62 -0.76
CA GLU A 73 -7.61 -1.10 -1.06
C GLU A 73 -6.54 -0.03 -0.78
N THR A 74 -6.82 1.22 -1.14
CA THR A 74 -5.90 2.34 -0.86
C THR A 74 -5.77 2.61 0.64
N SER A 75 -6.88 2.58 1.39
CA SER A 75 -6.88 2.74 2.85
C SER A 75 -6.09 1.61 3.53
N TYR A 76 -6.30 0.36 3.09
CA TYR A 76 -5.56 -0.79 3.60
C TYR A 76 -4.03 -0.63 3.43
N LEU A 77 -3.60 -0.09 2.27
CA LEU A 77 -2.19 0.19 2.00
C LEU A 77 -1.64 1.28 2.94
N ALA A 78 -2.40 2.33 3.22
CA ALA A 78 -2.00 3.38 4.16
C ALA A 78 -1.94 2.87 5.61
N GLU A 79 -2.96 2.14 6.06
CA GLU A 79 -3.00 1.51 7.38
C GLU A 79 -1.85 0.50 7.56
N ALA A 80 -1.46 -0.20 6.48
CA ALA A 80 -0.30 -1.08 6.51
C ALA A 80 1.00 -0.31 6.80
N ALA A 81 1.17 0.90 6.26
CA ALA A 81 2.34 1.73 6.55
C ALA A 81 2.41 2.10 8.05
N GLU A 82 1.30 2.53 8.64
CA GLU A 82 1.23 2.85 10.07
C GLU A 82 1.50 1.63 10.95
N ARG A 83 0.85 0.51 10.68
CA ARG A 83 1.02 -0.74 11.41
C ARG A 83 2.46 -1.26 11.35
N LEU A 84 3.07 -1.27 10.17
CA LEU A 84 4.44 -1.73 9.97
C LEU A 84 5.44 -0.79 10.65
N THR A 85 5.19 0.52 10.62
CA THR A 85 6.00 1.50 11.35
C THR A 85 6.01 1.24 12.86
N ALA A 86 4.90 0.79 13.43
CA ALA A 86 4.81 0.49 14.85
C ALA A 86 5.42 -0.87 15.26
N THR A 87 5.56 -1.82 14.32
CA THR A 87 5.85 -3.23 14.65
C THR A 87 7.14 -3.78 14.05
N ARG A 88 7.80 -3.03 13.15
CA ARG A 88 9.00 -3.46 12.41
C ARG A 88 10.14 -2.46 12.53
N SER A 89 11.36 -2.94 12.28
CA SER A 89 12.49 -2.05 12.03
C SER A 89 12.23 -1.18 10.78
N PRO A 90 12.87 -0.01 10.66
CA PRO A 90 12.59 0.89 9.54
C PRO A 90 12.73 0.27 8.15
N THR A 91 13.80 -0.50 7.91
CA THR A 91 14.02 -1.15 6.60
C THR A 91 13.04 -2.31 6.36
N GLU A 92 12.75 -3.12 7.39
CA GLU A 92 11.75 -4.18 7.29
C GLU A 92 10.36 -3.61 7.01
N ALA A 93 9.98 -2.49 7.67
CA ALA A 93 8.71 -1.82 7.44
C ALA A 93 8.60 -1.34 5.98
N LEU A 94 9.65 -0.71 5.44
CA LEU A 94 9.72 -0.29 4.05
C LEU A 94 9.57 -1.49 3.09
N ARG A 95 10.34 -2.55 3.32
CA ARG A 95 10.30 -3.78 2.51
C ARG A 95 8.91 -4.42 2.52
N GLU A 96 8.36 -4.70 3.70
CA GLU A 96 7.05 -5.35 3.84
C GLU A 96 5.93 -4.48 3.22
N TRP A 97 6.00 -3.16 3.38
CA TRP A 97 5.04 -2.26 2.77
C TRP A 97 5.11 -2.25 1.24
N MET A 98 6.31 -2.30 0.65
CA MET A 98 6.48 -2.41 -0.80
C MET A 98 5.89 -3.74 -1.34
N LEU A 99 5.93 -4.82 -0.56
CA LEU A 99 5.25 -6.08 -0.92
C LEU A 99 3.72 -5.93 -0.89
N VAL A 100 3.17 -5.22 0.10
CA VAL A 100 1.73 -4.89 0.13
C VAL A 100 1.36 -4.00 -1.07
N PHE A 101 2.24 -3.08 -1.46
CA PHE A 101 2.05 -2.27 -2.67
C PHE A 101 2.02 -3.11 -3.96
N VAL A 102 2.85 -4.16 -4.08
CA VAL A 102 2.79 -5.11 -5.21
C VAL A 102 1.40 -5.76 -5.28
N ASP A 103 0.84 -6.20 -4.16
CA ASP A 103 -0.50 -6.82 -4.11
C ASP A 103 -1.60 -5.80 -4.44
N TYR A 104 -1.45 -4.55 -4.00
CA TYR A 104 -2.32 -3.45 -4.41
C TYR A 104 -2.30 -3.21 -5.94
N MET A 105 -1.11 -3.23 -6.55
CA MET A 105 -0.97 -3.07 -8.01
C MET A 105 -1.66 -4.20 -8.78
N ALA A 106 -1.55 -5.44 -8.32
CA ALA A 106 -2.24 -6.58 -8.92
C ALA A 106 -3.77 -6.41 -8.85
N THR A 107 -4.30 -5.96 -7.71
CA THR A 107 -5.73 -5.66 -7.54
C THR A 107 -6.19 -4.55 -8.50
N LYS A 108 -5.43 -3.44 -8.56
CA LYS A 108 -5.72 -2.32 -9.46
C LYS A 108 -5.76 -2.76 -10.92
N GLN A 109 -4.81 -3.61 -11.34
CA GLN A 109 -4.76 -4.15 -12.70
C GLN A 109 -5.96 -5.06 -12.99
N GLY A 110 -6.32 -5.97 -12.08
CA GLY A 110 -7.50 -6.82 -12.21
C GLY A 110 -8.81 -6.03 -12.33
N MET A 111 -8.89 -4.86 -11.68
CA MET A 111 -10.04 -3.97 -11.74
C MET A 111 -9.99 -2.94 -12.89
N SER A 112 -8.96 -2.93 -13.73
CA SER A 112 -8.72 -1.86 -14.71
C SER A 112 -9.89 -1.64 -15.67
N GLU A 113 -10.50 -2.71 -16.17
CA GLU A 113 -11.67 -2.61 -17.06
C GLU A 113 -12.89 -2.00 -16.34
N ALA A 114 -13.14 -2.42 -15.09
CA ALA A 114 -14.24 -1.88 -14.29
C ALA A 114 -14.01 -0.38 -13.98
N LEU A 115 -12.80 0.00 -13.61
CA LEU A 115 -12.41 1.39 -13.34
C LEU A 115 -12.53 2.28 -14.58
N ASN A 116 -12.04 1.81 -15.72
CA ASN A 116 -12.13 2.57 -16.99
C ASN A 116 -13.56 2.67 -17.53
N GLY A 117 -14.46 1.77 -17.12
CA GLY A 117 -15.88 1.79 -17.48
C GLY A 117 -16.75 2.71 -16.61
N MET A 118 -16.20 3.38 -15.61
CA MET A 118 -16.93 4.36 -14.78
C MET A 118 -17.35 5.58 -15.61
N ALA A 119 -18.54 6.12 -15.32
CA ALA A 119 -19.12 7.24 -16.06
C ALA A 119 -18.20 8.48 -16.08
N ASP A 120 -17.58 8.84 -14.95
CA ASP A 120 -16.67 9.97 -14.81
C ASP A 120 -15.19 9.58 -14.95
N GLY A 121 -14.93 8.30 -15.26
CA GLY A 121 -13.58 7.73 -15.30
C GLY A 121 -12.86 7.71 -13.94
N PRO A 122 -11.68 7.07 -13.86
CA PRO A 122 -10.97 6.85 -12.60
C PRO A 122 -10.00 7.98 -12.20
N ALA A 123 -9.90 9.08 -12.95
CA ALA A 123 -8.84 10.09 -12.76
C ALA A 123 -8.83 10.70 -11.36
N GLY A 124 -9.99 11.04 -10.80
CA GLY A 124 -10.11 11.58 -9.44
C GLY A 124 -9.68 10.58 -8.36
N LEU A 125 -10.03 9.30 -8.52
CA LEU A 125 -9.62 8.24 -7.63
C LEU A 125 -8.09 8.02 -7.67
N TYR A 126 -7.51 8.04 -8.86
CA TYR A 126 -6.06 7.88 -9.01
C TYR A 126 -5.27 9.05 -8.42
N ALA A 127 -5.77 10.28 -8.56
CA ALA A 127 -5.13 11.44 -7.96
C ALA A 127 -5.12 11.37 -6.42
N ALA A 128 -6.27 11.05 -5.81
CA ALA A 128 -6.39 10.92 -4.35
C ALA A 128 -5.53 9.79 -3.79
N SER A 129 -5.60 8.59 -4.39
CA SER A 129 -4.81 7.44 -3.95
C SER A 129 -3.31 7.65 -4.17
N GLY A 130 -2.91 8.28 -5.27
CA GLY A 130 -1.52 8.59 -5.56
C GLY A 130 -0.88 9.51 -4.52
N ALA A 131 -1.60 10.50 -4.03
CA ALA A 131 -1.13 11.37 -2.95
C ALA A 131 -0.89 10.58 -1.64
N GLN A 132 -1.83 9.73 -1.25
CA GLN A 132 -1.74 8.92 -0.05
C GLN A 132 -0.60 7.88 -0.11
N ILE A 133 -0.45 7.20 -1.25
CA ILE A 133 0.62 6.23 -1.49
C ILE A 133 1.99 6.92 -1.43
N LYS A 134 2.12 8.09 -2.08
CA LYS A 134 3.35 8.89 -2.03
C LYS A 134 3.72 9.29 -0.61
N GLN A 135 2.75 9.74 0.20
CA GLN A 135 2.96 10.12 1.59
C GLN A 135 3.44 8.93 2.43
N SER A 136 2.80 7.76 2.31
CA SER A 136 3.21 6.54 3.02
C SER A 136 4.63 6.12 2.67
N MET A 137 4.99 6.14 1.38
CA MET A 137 6.33 5.80 0.91
C MET A 137 7.38 6.78 1.45
N ALA A 138 7.12 8.10 1.38
CA ALA A 138 8.04 9.11 1.89
C ALA A 138 8.29 8.92 3.39
N MET A 139 7.24 8.74 4.19
CA MET A 139 7.34 8.50 5.64
C MET A 139 8.21 7.27 5.97
N LEU A 140 8.03 6.15 5.27
CA LEU A 140 8.81 4.93 5.49
C LEU A 140 10.28 5.11 5.11
N CYS A 141 10.54 5.78 3.98
CA CYS A 141 11.89 6.11 3.53
C CYS A 141 12.60 7.05 4.52
N ASP A 142 11.96 8.15 4.91
CA ASP A 142 12.51 9.13 5.84
C ASP A 142 12.89 8.48 7.17
N ARG A 143 12.05 7.58 7.67
CA ARG A 143 12.32 6.83 8.89
C ARG A 143 13.54 5.92 8.75
N ALA A 144 13.69 5.22 7.62
CA ALA A 144 14.81 4.31 7.39
C ALA A 144 16.13 5.09 7.17
N VAL A 145 16.08 6.25 6.52
CA VAL A 145 17.22 7.18 6.37
C VAL A 145 17.61 7.76 7.72
N ALA A 146 16.64 8.26 8.51
CA ALA A 146 16.91 8.81 9.84
C ALA A 146 17.56 7.79 10.80
N ALA A 147 17.22 6.50 10.64
CA ALA A 147 17.85 5.40 11.39
C ALA A 147 19.22 4.99 10.84
N GLY A 148 19.70 5.59 9.74
CA GLY A 148 20.96 5.23 9.08
C GLY A 148 20.98 3.84 8.46
N GLN A 149 19.81 3.22 8.23
CA GLN A 149 19.70 1.86 7.70
C GLN A 149 19.74 1.82 6.18
N ILE A 150 19.31 2.90 5.51
CA ILE A 150 19.36 3.04 4.06
C ILE A 150 19.95 4.39 3.65
N HIS A 151 20.48 4.44 2.42
CA HIS A 151 20.81 5.68 1.73
C HIS A 151 19.96 5.80 0.47
N LEU A 152 19.22 6.91 0.32
CA LEU A 152 18.40 7.18 -0.85
C LEU A 152 19.20 7.95 -1.89
N GLY A 153 19.58 7.27 -2.97
CA GLY A 153 20.18 7.88 -4.16
C GLY A 153 19.16 8.28 -5.24
N MET A 154 17.85 8.14 -4.95
CA MET A 154 16.76 8.44 -5.88
C MET A 154 15.52 8.90 -5.12
N GLU A 155 14.57 9.49 -5.83
CA GLU A 155 13.28 9.86 -5.26
C GLU A 155 12.46 8.62 -4.87
N PRO A 156 11.80 8.61 -3.68
CA PRO A 156 10.95 7.50 -3.25
C PRO A 156 9.88 7.10 -4.28
N LEU A 157 9.36 8.08 -5.02
CA LEU A 157 8.36 7.84 -6.06
C LEU A 157 8.91 7.04 -7.25
N ASP A 158 10.20 7.20 -7.58
CA ASP A 158 10.82 6.46 -8.69
C ASP A 158 11.00 4.99 -8.34
N MET A 159 11.23 4.66 -7.07
CA MET A 159 11.21 3.28 -6.58
C MET A 159 9.83 2.64 -6.78
N LEU A 160 8.76 3.37 -6.40
CA LEU A 160 7.39 2.88 -6.61
C LEU A 160 7.07 2.70 -8.10
N ARG A 161 7.52 3.62 -8.94
CA ARG A 161 7.35 3.51 -10.41
C ARG A 161 8.07 2.28 -10.97
N ALA A 162 9.28 2.00 -10.52
CA ALA A 162 10.04 0.82 -10.94
C ALA A 162 9.30 -0.47 -10.55
N VAL A 163 8.85 -0.59 -9.29
CA VAL A 163 8.08 -1.75 -8.82
C VAL A 163 6.75 -1.88 -9.55
N ALA A 164 6.01 -0.78 -9.72
CA ALA A 164 4.75 -0.77 -10.45
C ALA A 164 4.93 -1.18 -11.93
N SER A 165 6.02 -0.74 -12.58
CA SER A 165 6.32 -1.11 -13.96
C SER A 165 6.51 -2.60 -14.10
N VAL A 166 7.30 -3.23 -13.24
CA VAL A 166 7.49 -4.70 -13.26
C VAL A 166 6.19 -5.42 -12.94
N ALA A 167 5.42 -4.93 -11.97
CA ALA A 167 4.11 -5.48 -11.64
C ALA A 167 3.08 -5.36 -12.77
N ASN A 168 3.22 -4.43 -13.71
CA ASN A 168 2.28 -4.22 -14.81
C ASN A 168 2.72 -4.85 -16.14
N ILE A 169 4.02 -5.00 -16.39
CA ILE A 169 4.56 -5.41 -17.70
C ILE A 169 4.68 -6.94 -17.81
N SER A 170 4.87 -7.64 -16.71
CA SER A 170 5.06 -9.09 -16.75
C SER A 170 3.74 -9.79 -17.08
N LEU A 171 3.67 -10.43 -18.23
CA LEU A 171 2.56 -11.28 -18.62
C LEU A 171 2.85 -12.71 -18.14
N GLY A 172 2.15 -13.16 -17.08
CA GLY A 172 2.27 -14.56 -16.65
C GLY A 172 2.20 -14.80 -15.14
N PRO A 173 2.18 -16.06 -14.70
CA PRO A 173 2.01 -16.43 -13.29
C PRO A 173 3.15 -15.97 -12.38
N ASP A 174 4.33 -15.66 -12.93
CA ASP A 174 5.51 -15.25 -12.16
C ASP A 174 5.60 -13.73 -11.90
N GLN A 175 4.60 -12.95 -12.35
CA GLN A 175 4.59 -11.49 -12.25
C GLN A 175 4.79 -11.01 -10.81
N ARG A 176 4.00 -11.52 -9.88
CA ARG A 176 4.09 -11.17 -8.46
C ARG A 176 5.47 -11.52 -7.89
N GLN A 177 6.00 -12.70 -8.22
CA GLN A 177 7.30 -13.14 -7.74
C GLN A 177 8.45 -12.30 -8.30
N SER A 178 8.37 -11.86 -9.56
CA SER A 178 9.34 -10.94 -10.15
C SER A 178 9.34 -9.57 -9.50
N ALA A 179 8.16 -9.02 -9.21
CA ALA A 179 8.03 -7.76 -8.47
C ALA A 179 8.57 -7.88 -7.03
N MET A 180 8.31 -8.99 -6.34
CA MET A 180 8.87 -9.26 -5.00
C MET A 180 10.40 -9.32 -5.02
N ARG A 181 10.99 -10.03 -6.00
CA ARG A 181 12.46 -10.08 -6.17
C ARG A 181 13.05 -8.70 -6.43
N LEU A 182 12.37 -7.86 -7.22
CA LEU A 182 12.81 -6.48 -7.43
C LEU A 182 12.79 -5.66 -6.14
N VAL A 183 11.77 -5.81 -5.32
CA VAL A 183 11.70 -5.16 -3.99
C VAL A 183 12.92 -5.57 -3.15
N ASP A 184 13.26 -6.86 -3.10
CA ASP A 184 14.41 -7.35 -2.33
C ASP A 184 15.73 -6.78 -2.85
N ILE A 185 15.92 -6.72 -4.16
CA ILE A 185 17.10 -6.14 -4.79
C ILE A 185 17.23 -4.64 -4.47
N LEU A 186 16.13 -3.89 -4.59
CA LEU A 186 16.11 -2.46 -4.30
C LEU A 186 16.47 -2.18 -2.84
N VAL A 187 15.81 -2.84 -1.90
CA VAL A 187 16.05 -2.64 -0.47
C VAL A 187 17.49 -3.01 -0.10
N THR A 188 17.98 -4.16 -0.57
CA THR A 188 19.38 -4.58 -0.33
C THR A 188 20.39 -3.59 -0.93
N GLY A 189 20.09 -3.01 -2.09
CA GLY A 189 20.92 -1.97 -2.71
C GLY A 189 21.01 -0.69 -1.85
N LEU A 190 19.88 -0.26 -1.28
CA LEU A 190 19.82 0.90 -0.40
C LEU A 190 20.58 0.70 0.92
N GLU A 191 20.50 -0.50 1.52
CA GLU A 191 21.26 -0.87 2.73
C GLU A 191 22.77 -0.87 2.50
N LYS A 192 23.23 -1.44 1.39
CA LYS A 192 24.65 -1.46 1.01
C LYS A 192 25.20 -0.06 0.79
N SER A 193 24.43 0.81 0.14
CA SER A 193 24.82 2.21 -0.10
C SER A 193 25.01 2.96 1.23
N ALA A 194 24.18 2.73 2.23
CA ALA A 194 24.33 3.31 3.56
C ALA A 194 25.63 2.86 4.26
N HIS A 195 25.98 1.58 4.14
CA HIS A 195 27.22 1.03 4.72
C HIS A 195 28.48 1.61 4.06
N ASP A 196 28.48 1.79 2.75
CA ASP A 196 29.63 2.34 2.02
C ASP A 196 29.85 3.83 2.32
N ASP A 197 28.80 4.61 2.43
CA ASP A 197 28.89 6.03 2.81
C ASP A 197 29.36 6.19 4.26
N GLY A 198 28.90 5.35 5.18
CA GLY A 198 29.40 5.29 6.55
C GLY A 198 30.90 5.02 6.62
N ARG A 199 31.40 4.06 5.85
CA ARG A 199 32.84 3.73 5.77
C ARG A 199 33.68 4.86 5.17
N ARG A 200 33.20 5.52 4.12
CA ARG A 200 33.85 6.67 3.50
C ARG A 200 33.95 7.86 4.46
N SER A 201 32.90 8.13 5.22
CA SER A 201 32.85 9.20 6.22
C SER A 201 33.84 8.97 7.38
N ILE A 202 33.94 7.73 7.88
CA ILE A 202 34.91 7.35 8.93
C ILE A 202 36.33 7.47 8.41
N ALA A 203 36.62 6.99 7.20
CA ALA A 203 37.95 7.07 6.58
C ALA A 203 38.38 8.53 6.31
N ALA A 204 37.45 9.40 5.92
CA ALA A 204 37.70 10.82 5.72
C ALA A 204 38.03 11.53 7.05
N ARG A 205 37.31 11.23 8.13
CA ARG A 205 37.57 11.76 9.48
C ARG A 205 38.91 11.28 10.03
N ALA A 206 39.27 10.01 9.82
CA ALA A 206 40.57 9.47 10.23
C ALA A 206 41.75 10.15 9.52
N LYS A 207 41.64 10.43 8.21
CA LYS A 207 42.66 11.17 7.44
C LYS A 207 42.77 12.63 7.86
N GLY A 208 41.64 13.28 8.19
CA GLY A 208 41.65 14.67 8.70
C GLY A 208 42.30 14.80 10.07
N ALA A 209 42.10 13.84 10.96
CA ALA A 209 42.74 13.82 12.29
C ALA A 209 44.26 13.60 12.22
N SER A 210 44.73 12.75 11.29
CA SER A 210 46.17 12.50 11.09
C SER A 210 46.92 13.73 10.53
N CYS A 211 46.24 14.53 9.69
CA CYS A 211 46.84 15.74 9.10
C CYS A 211 46.99 16.90 10.12
N HIS A 212 46.25 16.89 11.22
CA HIS A 212 46.33 17.95 12.26
C HIS A 212 47.44 17.68 13.29
N GLN A 213 47.85 16.43 13.49
CA GLN A 213 48.92 16.05 14.39
C GLN A 213 50.32 16.33 13.79
N SER A 214 50.51 16.25 12.48
CA SER A 214 51.79 16.52 11.81
C SER A 214 52.15 18.01 11.71
N ARG A 215 51.28 18.95 12.03
CA ARG A 215 51.54 20.40 12.02
C ARG A 215 51.97 20.98 13.40
N ARG A 216 52.05 20.15 14.44
CA ARG A 216 52.43 20.59 15.80
C ARG A 216 53.82 20.16 16.22
N SER A 217 54.63 19.60 15.32
CA SER A 217 56.00 19.16 15.63
C SER A 217 56.95 19.82 14.63
N THR A 218 57.21 21.11 14.84
CA THR A 218 58.46 21.74 14.35
C THR A 218 58.93 22.75 15.45
N PRO A 219 60.15 22.59 15.95
CA PRO A 219 60.71 23.46 16.99
C PRO A 219 61.01 24.86 16.48
#